data_f34e10712f08d6086547b120a5888e50
#
_entry.id   f34e10712f08d6086547b120a5888e50
#
_cell.length_a   1.000
_cell.length_b   1.000
_cell.length_c   1.000
_cell.angle_alpha   90.00
_cell.angle_beta   90.00
_cell.angle_gamma   90.00
#
_symmetry.space_group_name_H-M   'P 1'
#
loop_
_entity.id
_entity.type
_entity.pdbx_description
1 polymer ?
#
loop_
_entity_poly.entity_id
_entity_poly.type
_entity_poly.pdbx_seq_one_letter_code
_entity_poly.pdbx_strand_id
1 'polypeptide(L)'
;VVVILLSVYFIIKHKHWVLKTLYALNLTLQVCYVAFSDSRTGRVALLTSVFCLSVFLLLKKVNIKKLALKVVCIITASLVIAVAAYELPVGIQSGYNLTVQSMMKDDGNADSSNKQNSLVIERGGELESDPSNRRFDIWKSAVDIFKSSPIYGVSRGNLLKYVEAELPTSYLITNDHIHFSSMHNVFFEILASQGILGIVPFLAFALLIVIHLFRNRKLLFESEEFSAFAAILACMVAVCTASMFIIEIVYVVSPASSVFWIGLGYINKFISSKNGDVSFIKKWFQKKKPEIKKSETQKS
;
A
#
# COMPACT_ATOMS: atom_id res chain seq x y z
N VAL A 1 -8.53 -3.23 -3.54
CA VAL A 1 -7.63 -4.18 -2.83
C VAL A 1 -7.95 -4.23 -1.33
N VAL A 2 -7.89 -3.10 -0.60
CA VAL A 2 -8.17 -3.06 0.86
C VAL A 2 -9.51 -3.72 1.19
N VAL A 3 -10.57 -3.38 0.47
CA VAL A 3 -11.90 -3.96 0.69
C VAL A 3 -11.94 -5.46 0.38
N ILE A 4 -11.15 -5.95 -0.58
CA ILE A 4 -10.98 -7.39 -0.86
C ILE A 4 -10.44 -8.11 0.39
N LEU A 5 -9.36 -7.60 0.98
CA LEU A 5 -8.73 -8.18 2.16
C LEU A 5 -9.66 -8.20 3.37
N LEU A 6 -10.39 -7.09 3.60
CA LEU A 6 -11.38 -6.99 4.68
C LEU A 6 -12.55 -7.94 4.44
N SER A 7 -13.05 -8.10 3.21
CA SER A 7 -14.12 -9.05 2.89
C SER A 7 -13.68 -10.48 3.17
N VAL A 8 -12.47 -10.88 2.79
CA VAL A 8 -11.90 -12.19 3.12
C VAL A 8 -11.83 -12.39 4.65
N TYR A 9 -11.33 -11.39 5.37
CA TYR A 9 -11.27 -11.44 6.82
C TYR A 9 -12.66 -11.65 7.44
N PHE A 10 -13.68 -10.88 7.03
CA PHE A 10 -15.03 -10.98 7.58
C PHE A 10 -15.74 -12.26 7.19
N ILE A 11 -15.52 -12.82 5.98
CA ILE A 11 -16.03 -14.14 5.59
C ILE A 11 -15.50 -15.23 6.54
N ILE A 12 -14.21 -15.14 6.93
CA ILE A 12 -13.60 -16.10 7.86
C ILE A 12 -14.11 -15.87 9.30
N LYS A 13 -14.27 -14.63 9.72
CA LYS A 13 -14.61 -14.24 11.10
C LYS A 13 -16.07 -14.52 11.46
N HIS A 14 -17.01 -14.20 10.59
CA HIS A 14 -18.44 -14.32 10.87
C HIS A 14 -18.95 -15.76 10.75
N LYS A 15 -19.87 -16.14 11.65
CA LYS A 15 -20.54 -17.46 11.62
C LYS A 15 -21.85 -17.42 10.82
N HIS A 16 -22.55 -16.29 10.78
CA HIS A 16 -23.85 -16.14 10.10
C HIS A 16 -23.68 -16.21 8.58
N TRP A 17 -24.42 -17.12 7.95
CA TRP A 17 -24.36 -17.36 6.51
C TRP A 17 -24.76 -16.15 5.68
N VAL A 18 -25.78 -15.36 6.12
CA VAL A 18 -26.23 -14.13 5.41
C VAL A 18 -25.08 -13.13 5.31
N LEU A 19 -24.36 -12.87 6.40
CA LEU A 19 -23.21 -11.95 6.39
C LEU A 19 -22.10 -12.49 5.51
N LYS A 20 -21.83 -13.79 5.53
CA LYS A 20 -20.83 -14.38 4.62
C LYS A 20 -21.21 -14.19 3.16
N THR A 21 -22.49 -14.37 2.81
CA THR A 21 -22.97 -14.15 1.44
C THR A 21 -22.81 -12.70 1.02
N LEU A 22 -23.16 -11.73 1.89
CA LEU A 22 -22.98 -10.31 1.60
C LEU A 22 -21.50 -9.94 1.39
N TYR A 23 -20.59 -10.46 2.24
CA TYR A 23 -19.16 -10.23 2.04
C TYR A 23 -18.61 -10.95 0.80
N ALA A 24 -19.14 -12.12 0.45
CA ALA A 24 -18.77 -12.83 -0.77
C ALA A 24 -19.22 -12.07 -2.03
N LEU A 25 -20.44 -11.54 -2.04
CA LEU A 25 -20.93 -10.67 -3.12
C LEU A 25 -20.05 -9.41 -3.25
N ASN A 26 -19.75 -8.75 -2.13
CA ASN A 26 -18.87 -7.59 -2.13
C ASN A 26 -17.47 -7.96 -2.65
N LEU A 27 -16.92 -9.11 -2.24
CA LEU A 27 -15.62 -9.61 -2.73
C LEU A 27 -15.65 -9.80 -4.25
N THR A 28 -16.69 -10.43 -4.79
CA THR A 28 -16.87 -10.63 -6.23
C THR A 28 -16.89 -9.29 -6.97
N LEU A 29 -17.69 -8.32 -6.50
CA LEU A 29 -17.76 -6.98 -7.10
C LEU A 29 -16.40 -6.28 -7.09
N GLN A 30 -15.64 -6.39 -6.01
CA GLN A 30 -14.32 -5.78 -5.89
C GLN A 30 -13.28 -6.44 -6.80
N VAL A 31 -13.33 -7.76 -6.98
CA VAL A 31 -12.46 -8.49 -7.91
C VAL A 31 -12.80 -8.09 -9.36
N CYS A 32 -14.07 -8.03 -9.72
CA CYS A 32 -14.52 -7.52 -11.02
C CYS A 32 -14.05 -6.06 -11.23
N TYR A 33 -14.17 -5.21 -10.20
CA TYR A 33 -13.66 -3.84 -10.30
C TYR A 33 -12.15 -3.80 -10.59
N VAL A 34 -11.34 -4.62 -9.94
CA VAL A 34 -9.89 -4.71 -10.23
C VAL A 34 -9.64 -5.22 -11.65
N ALA A 35 -10.44 -6.18 -12.13
CA ALA A 35 -10.36 -6.71 -13.49
C ALA A 35 -10.65 -5.62 -14.54
N PHE A 36 -11.78 -4.91 -14.38
CA PHE A 36 -12.23 -3.92 -15.36
C PHE A 36 -11.54 -2.56 -15.25
N SER A 37 -10.90 -2.23 -14.12
CA SER A 37 -10.09 -1.01 -13.97
C SER A 37 -8.76 -1.06 -14.69
N ASP A 38 -8.33 -2.23 -15.12
CA ASP A 38 -7.00 -2.51 -15.72
C ASP A 38 -5.81 -1.88 -14.97
N SER A 39 -5.93 -1.80 -13.64
CA SER A 39 -4.95 -1.16 -12.78
C SER A 39 -3.78 -2.08 -12.46
N ARG A 40 -2.63 -1.87 -13.10
CA ARG A 40 -1.38 -2.59 -12.78
C ARG A 40 -0.98 -2.42 -11.32
N THR A 41 -1.04 -1.18 -10.80
CA THR A 41 -0.78 -0.88 -9.38
C THR A 41 -1.72 -1.65 -8.45
N GLY A 42 -3.01 -1.71 -8.80
CA GLY A 42 -4.00 -2.48 -8.03
C GLY A 42 -3.68 -3.97 -7.98
N ARG A 43 -3.27 -4.56 -9.11
CA ARG A 43 -2.88 -5.98 -9.19
C ARG A 43 -1.60 -6.28 -8.40
N VAL A 44 -0.58 -5.43 -8.49
CA VAL A 44 0.66 -5.58 -7.69
C VAL A 44 0.39 -5.41 -6.20
N ALA A 45 -0.44 -4.45 -5.81
CA ALA A 45 -0.87 -4.27 -4.41
C ALA A 45 -1.68 -5.47 -3.90
N LEU A 46 -2.50 -6.09 -4.75
CA LEU A 46 -3.23 -7.33 -4.42
C LEU A 46 -2.26 -8.49 -4.20
N LEU A 47 -1.31 -8.69 -5.12
CA LEU A 47 -0.28 -9.74 -5.02
C LEU A 47 0.48 -9.64 -3.69
N THR A 48 1.06 -8.49 -3.40
CA THR A 48 1.90 -8.29 -2.21
C THR A 48 1.12 -8.40 -0.90
N SER A 49 -0.10 -7.88 -0.87
CA SER A 49 -0.93 -7.91 0.34
C SER A 49 -1.54 -9.28 0.61
N VAL A 50 -1.96 -10.02 -0.42
CA VAL A 50 -2.43 -11.40 -0.28
C VAL A 50 -1.29 -12.33 0.12
N PHE A 51 -0.09 -12.13 -0.43
CA PHE A 51 1.12 -12.83 0.02
C PHE A 51 1.36 -12.60 1.52
N CYS A 52 1.38 -11.34 1.96
CA CYS A 52 1.58 -10.97 3.35
C CYS A 52 0.52 -11.59 4.27
N LEU A 53 -0.77 -11.48 3.91
CA LEU A 53 -1.88 -12.07 4.66
C LEU A 53 -1.73 -13.59 4.79
N SER A 54 -1.41 -14.27 3.68
CA SER A 54 -1.25 -15.72 3.64
C SER A 54 -0.09 -16.17 4.52
N VAL A 55 1.06 -15.47 4.46
CA VAL A 55 2.20 -15.75 5.33
C VAL A 55 1.79 -15.68 6.80
N PHE A 56 1.15 -14.60 7.23
CA PHE A 56 0.74 -14.44 8.63
C PHE A 56 -0.24 -15.53 9.07
N LEU A 57 -1.26 -15.84 8.27
CA LEU A 57 -2.24 -16.85 8.62
C LEU A 57 -1.64 -18.26 8.65
N LEU A 58 -0.78 -18.60 7.71
CA LEU A 58 -0.12 -19.91 7.64
C LEU A 58 0.93 -20.08 8.75
N LEU A 59 1.64 -19.03 9.14
CA LEU A 59 2.57 -19.08 10.28
C LEU A 59 1.90 -19.58 11.56
N LYS A 60 0.64 -19.21 11.79
CA LYS A 60 -0.15 -19.65 12.96
C LYS A 60 -0.72 -21.06 12.82
N LYS A 61 -1.08 -21.47 11.59
CA LYS A 61 -1.76 -22.74 11.34
C LYS A 61 -0.81 -23.92 11.10
N VAL A 62 0.31 -23.69 10.43
CA VAL A 62 1.22 -24.77 10.01
C VAL A 62 2.10 -25.22 11.17
N ASN A 63 1.95 -26.48 11.56
CA ASN A 63 2.72 -27.09 12.65
C ASN A 63 3.74 -28.10 12.09
N ILE A 64 4.79 -27.60 11.46
CA ILE A 64 5.94 -28.41 10.99
C ILE A 64 7.10 -28.21 11.95
N LYS A 65 7.66 -29.32 12.49
CA LYS A 65 8.74 -29.27 13.50
C LYS A 65 10.06 -28.74 12.94
N LYS A 66 10.40 -29.07 11.69
CA LYS A 66 11.63 -28.58 11.03
C LYS A 66 11.42 -27.14 10.54
N LEU A 67 12.09 -26.18 11.17
CA LEU A 67 11.91 -24.74 10.90
C LEU A 67 12.15 -24.39 9.42
N ALA A 68 13.23 -24.88 8.81
CA ALA A 68 13.54 -24.60 7.41
C ALA A 68 12.42 -25.10 6.49
N LEU A 69 11.93 -26.34 6.69
CA LEU A 69 10.83 -26.90 5.92
C LEU A 69 9.54 -26.10 6.12
N LYS A 70 9.23 -25.69 7.37
CA LYS A 70 8.07 -24.83 7.67
C LYS A 70 8.14 -23.53 6.89
N VAL A 71 9.26 -22.85 6.90
CA VAL A 71 9.45 -21.56 6.19
C VAL A 71 9.28 -21.76 4.69
N VAL A 72 9.92 -22.76 4.10
CA VAL A 72 9.79 -23.03 2.65
C VAL A 72 8.33 -23.32 2.26
N CYS A 73 7.65 -24.21 3.00
CA CYS A 73 6.26 -24.54 2.72
C CYS A 73 5.33 -23.33 2.81
N ILE A 74 5.52 -22.47 3.84
CA ILE A 74 4.69 -21.26 4.02
C ILE A 74 4.95 -20.27 2.89
N ILE A 75 6.21 -19.99 2.55
CA ILE A 75 6.54 -19.06 1.47
C ILE A 75 5.99 -19.55 0.15
N THR A 76 6.20 -20.82 -0.19
CA THR A 76 5.71 -21.41 -1.45
C THR A 76 4.19 -21.38 -1.53
N ALA A 77 3.49 -21.83 -0.48
CA ALA A 77 2.03 -21.78 -0.46
C ALA A 77 1.48 -20.35 -0.55
N SER A 78 2.10 -19.42 0.18
CA SER A 78 1.69 -18.00 0.12
C SER A 78 1.92 -17.39 -1.26
N LEU A 79 3.01 -17.75 -1.93
CA LEU A 79 3.29 -17.29 -3.30
C LEU A 79 2.26 -17.83 -4.27
N VAL A 80 1.92 -19.11 -4.19
CA VAL A 80 0.88 -19.73 -5.05
C VAL A 80 -0.47 -19.03 -4.84
N ILE A 81 -0.87 -18.79 -3.60
CA ILE A 81 -2.13 -18.09 -3.27
C ILE A 81 -2.11 -16.67 -3.83
N ALA A 82 -1.00 -15.96 -3.68
CA ALA A 82 -0.86 -14.57 -4.14
C ALA A 82 -0.87 -14.47 -5.68
N VAL A 83 -0.19 -15.39 -6.36
CA VAL A 83 -0.21 -15.47 -7.83
C VAL A 83 -1.62 -15.80 -8.33
N ALA A 84 -2.31 -16.75 -7.71
CA ALA A 84 -3.70 -17.07 -8.06
C ALA A 84 -4.63 -15.85 -7.88
N ALA A 85 -4.44 -15.08 -6.82
CA ALA A 85 -5.20 -13.85 -6.59
C ALA A 85 -4.87 -12.73 -7.59
N TYR A 86 -3.63 -12.69 -8.11
CA TYR A 86 -3.21 -11.76 -9.15
C TYR A 86 -3.79 -12.13 -10.52
N GLU A 87 -3.78 -13.44 -10.86
CA GLU A 87 -4.25 -13.95 -12.15
C GLU A 87 -5.78 -13.93 -12.27
N LEU A 88 -6.51 -14.00 -11.16
CA LEU A 88 -7.99 -14.03 -11.18
C LEU A 88 -8.61 -12.82 -11.90
N PRO A 89 -8.26 -11.56 -11.58
CA PRO A 89 -8.75 -10.41 -12.35
C PRO A 89 -8.32 -10.41 -13.81
N VAL A 90 -7.10 -10.89 -14.11
CA VAL A 90 -6.59 -10.99 -15.49
C VAL A 90 -7.42 -11.99 -16.29
N GLY A 91 -7.73 -13.16 -15.71
CA GLY A 91 -8.58 -14.17 -16.35
C GLY A 91 -10.00 -13.68 -16.61
N ILE A 92 -10.60 -12.93 -15.67
CA ILE A 92 -11.92 -12.32 -15.84
C ILE A 92 -11.90 -11.31 -17.01
N GLN A 93 -10.90 -10.44 -17.07
CA GLN A 93 -10.74 -9.45 -18.13
C GLN A 93 -10.56 -10.12 -19.48
N SER A 94 -9.69 -11.14 -19.58
CA SER A 94 -9.44 -11.90 -20.81
C SER A 94 -10.71 -12.63 -21.28
N GLY A 95 -11.43 -13.26 -20.36
CA GLY A 95 -12.71 -13.92 -20.68
C GLY A 95 -13.75 -12.95 -21.21
N TYR A 96 -13.86 -11.77 -20.61
CA TYR A 96 -14.73 -10.71 -21.11
C TYR A 96 -14.33 -10.27 -22.53
N ASN A 97 -13.06 -9.98 -22.77
CA ASN A 97 -12.57 -9.53 -24.06
C ASN A 97 -12.82 -10.59 -25.16
N LEU A 98 -12.58 -11.87 -24.87
CA LEU A 98 -12.89 -12.97 -25.81
C LEU A 98 -14.38 -13.04 -26.12
N THR A 99 -15.25 -12.87 -25.15
CA THR A 99 -16.71 -12.88 -25.33
C THR A 99 -17.15 -11.72 -26.21
N VAL A 100 -16.66 -10.51 -25.95
CA VAL A 100 -16.96 -9.33 -26.76
C VAL A 100 -16.49 -9.52 -28.20
N GLN A 101 -15.27 -10.02 -28.39
CA GLN A 101 -14.72 -10.28 -29.74
C GLN A 101 -15.52 -11.34 -30.50
N SER A 102 -16.00 -12.39 -29.83
CA SER A 102 -16.82 -13.42 -30.47
C SER A 102 -18.19 -12.90 -30.90
N MET A 103 -18.86 -12.14 -30.03
CA MET A 103 -20.16 -11.55 -30.35
C MET A 103 -20.11 -10.58 -31.53
N MET A 104 -19.01 -9.80 -31.65
CA MET A 104 -18.85 -8.83 -32.72
C MET A 104 -18.46 -9.44 -34.08
N LYS A 105 -17.83 -10.61 -34.09
CA LYS A 105 -17.52 -11.33 -35.33
C LYS A 105 -18.78 -11.86 -36.04
N ASP A 106 -19.83 -12.13 -35.25
CA ASP A 106 -21.10 -12.61 -35.81
C ASP A 106 -21.94 -11.51 -36.49
N ASP A 107 -21.74 -10.23 -36.10
CA ASP A 107 -22.55 -9.12 -36.60
C ASP A 107 -22.16 -8.59 -38.00
N GLY A 108 -21.06 -9.07 -38.62
CA GLY A 108 -20.72 -8.90 -40.05
C GLY A 108 -20.65 -7.48 -40.64
N ASN A 109 -20.73 -6.42 -39.86
CA ASN A 109 -20.84 -5.03 -40.32
C ASN A 109 -19.51 -4.25 -40.15
N ALA A 110 -19.09 -3.55 -41.20
CA ALA A 110 -17.83 -2.77 -41.23
C ALA A 110 -17.73 -1.66 -40.14
N ASP A 111 -18.87 -1.21 -39.61
CA ASP A 111 -18.93 -0.27 -38.46
C ASP A 111 -18.54 -0.92 -37.11
N SER A 112 -18.40 -2.25 -37.10
CA SER A 112 -18.06 -3.01 -35.89
C SER A 112 -16.61 -2.85 -35.44
N SER A 113 -15.69 -2.50 -36.34
CA SER A 113 -14.26 -2.36 -35.98
C SER A 113 -14.00 -1.18 -35.03
N ASN A 114 -14.65 -0.04 -35.22
CA ASN A 114 -14.56 1.10 -34.31
C ASN A 114 -15.27 0.86 -32.96
N LYS A 115 -16.39 0.13 -32.98
CA LYS A 115 -17.12 -0.30 -31.80
C LYS A 115 -16.37 -1.35 -31.00
N GLN A 116 -15.67 -2.28 -31.67
CA GLN A 116 -14.85 -3.30 -31.08
C GLN A 116 -13.72 -2.70 -30.23
N ASN A 117 -13.01 -1.68 -30.76
CA ASN A 117 -11.93 -1.00 -30.04
C ASN A 117 -12.40 -0.23 -28.80
N SER A 118 -13.68 0.17 -28.74
CA SER A 118 -14.24 0.89 -27.59
C SER A 118 -14.74 -0.02 -26.47
N LEU A 119 -15.03 -1.29 -26.74
CA LEU A 119 -15.59 -2.24 -25.77
C LEU A 119 -14.53 -3.21 -25.21
N VAL A 120 -13.45 -3.44 -25.95
CA VAL A 120 -12.34 -4.28 -25.49
C VAL A 120 -11.49 -3.50 -24.48
N ILE A 121 -11.24 -4.11 -23.32
CA ILE A 121 -10.43 -3.52 -22.27
C ILE A 121 -8.98 -3.94 -22.51
N GLU A 122 -8.27 -3.20 -23.35
CA GLU A 122 -6.86 -3.42 -23.65
C GLU A 122 -6.10 -2.08 -23.69
N ARG A 123 -4.99 -2.02 -22.97
CA ARG A 123 -3.96 -0.98 -23.12
C ARG A 123 -2.83 -1.47 -24.02
N GLY A 124 -3.17 -2.16 -25.12
CA GLY A 124 -2.25 -2.96 -25.92
C GLY A 124 -1.06 -2.20 -26.52
N GLY A 125 -1.19 -0.93 -26.85
CA GLY A 125 -0.11 -0.14 -27.48
C GLY A 125 0.88 0.48 -26.49
N GLU A 126 0.49 0.75 -25.25
CA GLU A 126 1.34 1.42 -24.27
C GLU A 126 2.44 0.51 -23.68
N LEU A 127 2.26 -0.82 -23.71
CA LEU A 127 3.21 -1.78 -23.15
C LEU A 127 4.43 -2.02 -24.02
N GLU A 128 4.28 -1.89 -25.34
CA GLU A 128 5.38 -2.12 -26.28
C GLU A 128 6.38 -0.95 -26.30
N SER A 129 5.93 0.26 -26.00
CA SER A 129 6.75 1.45 -26.05
C SER A 129 7.39 1.82 -24.70
N ASP A 130 6.64 1.71 -23.56
CA ASP A 130 7.15 2.03 -22.24
C ASP A 130 6.45 1.27 -21.11
N PRO A 131 7.04 0.18 -20.60
CA PRO A 131 6.49 -0.60 -19.48
C PRO A 131 6.35 0.20 -18.18
N SER A 132 7.15 1.28 -18.02
CA SER A 132 7.14 2.13 -16.82
C SER A 132 5.99 3.14 -16.82
N ASN A 133 5.31 3.32 -17.94
CA ASN A 133 4.32 4.38 -18.16
C ASN A 133 4.89 5.75 -17.78
N ARG A 134 6.09 6.07 -18.33
CA ARG A 134 6.83 7.35 -18.17
C ARG A 134 7.31 7.63 -16.74
N ARG A 135 7.15 6.68 -15.80
CA ARG A 135 7.53 6.91 -14.40
C ARG A 135 9.02 7.14 -14.23
N PHE A 136 9.86 6.46 -14.99
CA PHE A 136 11.31 6.65 -14.89
C PHE A 136 11.73 8.07 -15.24
N ASP A 137 11.13 8.69 -16.26
CA ASP A 137 11.42 10.08 -16.63
C ASP A 137 10.91 11.06 -15.58
N ILE A 138 9.73 10.80 -15.01
CA ILE A 138 9.19 11.57 -13.88
C ILE A 138 10.11 11.45 -12.66
N TRP A 139 10.59 10.26 -12.33
CA TRP A 139 11.49 10.06 -11.18
C TRP A 139 12.87 10.68 -11.40
N LYS A 140 13.37 10.66 -12.63
CA LYS A 140 14.58 11.40 -13.01
C LYS A 140 14.39 12.90 -12.79
N SER A 141 13.25 13.45 -13.23
CA SER A 141 12.91 14.85 -12.96
C SER A 141 12.82 15.16 -11.46
N ALA A 142 12.30 14.25 -10.65
CA ALA A 142 12.29 14.41 -9.19
C ALA A 142 13.70 14.50 -8.60
N VAL A 143 14.65 13.71 -9.12
CA VAL A 143 16.07 13.77 -8.70
C VAL A 143 16.71 15.09 -9.14
N ASP A 144 16.40 15.60 -10.32
CA ASP A 144 16.94 16.88 -10.80
C ASP A 144 16.37 18.06 -9.98
N ILE A 145 15.10 18.04 -9.62
CA ILE A 145 14.50 18.99 -8.67
C ILE A 145 15.19 18.91 -7.30
N PHE A 146 15.41 17.70 -6.80
CA PHE A 146 16.13 17.51 -5.54
C PHE A 146 17.54 18.10 -5.59
N LYS A 147 18.28 17.89 -6.68
CA LYS A 147 19.64 18.47 -6.84
C LYS A 147 19.63 20.00 -6.85
N SER A 148 18.59 20.63 -7.38
CA SER A 148 18.46 22.08 -7.41
C SER A 148 18.06 22.68 -6.05
N SER A 149 17.32 21.93 -5.22
CA SER A 149 16.91 22.37 -3.88
C SER A 149 16.97 21.22 -2.85
N PRO A 150 18.20 20.76 -2.47
CA PRO A 150 18.35 19.50 -1.73
C PRO A 150 17.88 19.54 -0.28
N ILE A 151 17.92 20.71 0.37
CA ILE A 151 17.62 20.81 1.82
C ILE A 151 16.10 20.87 2.06
N TYR A 152 15.43 21.81 1.41
CA TYR A 152 14.03 22.16 1.66
C TYR A 152 13.07 21.60 0.60
N GLY A 153 13.59 21.16 -0.56
CA GLY A 153 12.76 20.89 -1.74
C GLY A 153 12.10 22.17 -2.28
N VAL A 154 11.08 21.98 -3.12
CA VAL A 154 10.45 23.11 -3.82
C VAL A 154 9.00 23.34 -3.40
N SER A 155 8.50 22.65 -2.39
CA SER A 155 7.10 22.58 -2.00
C SER A 155 6.20 21.99 -3.08
N ARG A 156 5.27 21.13 -2.70
CA ARG A 156 4.35 20.48 -3.65
C ARG A 156 3.47 21.49 -4.39
N GLY A 157 2.96 22.50 -3.68
CA GLY A 157 2.10 23.54 -4.28
C GLY A 157 2.82 24.45 -5.26
N ASN A 158 4.16 24.51 -5.21
CA ASN A 158 4.99 25.35 -6.07
C ASN A 158 5.75 24.56 -7.15
N LEU A 159 5.61 23.24 -7.19
CA LEU A 159 6.44 22.33 -7.96
C LEU A 159 6.48 22.69 -9.45
N LEU A 160 5.32 22.82 -10.11
CA LEU A 160 5.26 23.14 -11.54
C LEU A 160 5.84 24.52 -11.84
N LYS A 161 5.48 25.54 -11.06
CA LYS A 161 6.02 26.92 -11.23
C LYS A 161 7.54 26.95 -11.07
N TYR A 162 8.06 26.21 -10.12
CA TYR A 162 9.51 26.09 -9.94
C TYR A 162 10.18 25.41 -11.12
N VAL A 163 9.60 24.32 -11.62
CA VAL A 163 10.14 23.57 -12.75
C VAL A 163 10.11 24.43 -14.03
N GLU A 164 9.04 25.19 -14.26
CA GLU A 164 8.94 26.13 -15.38
C GLU A 164 10.01 27.23 -15.32
N ALA A 165 10.33 27.73 -14.13
CA ALA A 165 11.31 28.81 -13.95
C ALA A 165 12.78 28.32 -13.97
N GLU A 166 13.07 27.24 -13.24
CA GLU A 166 14.46 26.83 -12.96
C GLU A 166 14.90 25.59 -13.76
N LEU A 167 13.96 24.77 -14.24
CA LEU A 167 14.22 23.52 -14.95
C LEU A 167 13.37 23.39 -16.22
N PRO A 168 13.44 24.37 -17.17
CA PRO A 168 12.54 24.43 -18.32
C PRO A 168 12.69 23.25 -19.29
N THR A 169 13.75 22.46 -19.18
CA THR A 169 13.98 21.24 -19.98
C THR A 169 13.50 19.96 -19.28
N SER A 170 12.85 20.07 -18.11
CA SER A 170 12.36 18.93 -17.37
C SER A 170 11.25 18.20 -18.12
N TYR A 171 11.28 16.87 -18.08
CA TYR A 171 10.24 16.02 -18.66
C TYR A 171 8.84 16.32 -18.11
N LEU A 172 8.72 16.86 -16.89
CA LEU A 172 7.43 17.20 -16.29
C LEU A 172 6.62 18.21 -17.09
N ILE A 173 7.27 19.05 -17.89
CA ILE A 173 6.63 20.13 -18.67
C ILE A 173 6.92 20.03 -20.18
N THR A 174 7.98 19.35 -20.59
CA THR A 174 8.37 19.27 -22.03
C THR A 174 7.72 18.09 -22.77
N ASN A 175 6.97 17.22 -22.06
CA ASN A 175 6.29 16.12 -22.71
C ASN A 175 5.04 16.60 -23.48
N ASP A 176 4.75 15.93 -24.60
CA ASP A 176 3.73 16.36 -25.58
C ASP A 176 2.26 16.23 -25.10
N HIS A 177 1.99 15.72 -23.89
CA HIS A 177 0.66 15.33 -23.51
C HIS A 177 0.09 15.99 -22.26
N ILE A 178 0.85 16.05 -21.15
CA ILE A 178 0.32 16.48 -19.84
C ILE A 178 1.45 17.04 -18.97
N HIS A 179 1.20 18.17 -18.31
CA HIS A 179 2.07 18.64 -17.23
C HIS A 179 1.88 17.76 -15.99
N PHE A 180 2.92 17.07 -15.57
CA PHE A 180 2.88 16.21 -14.40
C PHE A 180 3.08 17.01 -13.12
N SER A 181 2.05 17.09 -12.28
CA SER A 181 2.10 17.77 -10.97
C SER A 181 2.45 16.84 -9.81
N SER A 182 2.79 15.57 -10.09
CA SER A 182 3.11 14.55 -9.09
C SER A 182 4.18 13.62 -9.60
N MET A 183 5.02 13.13 -8.68
CA MET A 183 6.08 12.16 -8.99
C MET A 183 5.57 10.72 -9.08
N HIS A 184 4.28 10.46 -8.88
CA HIS A 184 3.70 9.12 -8.88
C HIS A 184 4.46 8.09 -8.02
N ASN A 185 5.09 8.56 -6.94
CA ASN A 185 5.79 7.75 -5.95
C ASN A 185 6.00 8.60 -4.71
N VAL A 186 5.61 8.09 -3.54
CA VAL A 186 5.66 8.85 -2.29
C VAL A 186 7.06 9.31 -1.90
N PHE A 187 8.09 8.50 -2.17
CA PHE A 187 9.47 8.85 -1.82
C PHE A 187 10.00 9.97 -2.71
N PHE A 188 9.82 9.85 -4.03
CA PHE A 188 10.22 10.90 -4.96
C PHE A 188 9.42 12.18 -4.78
N GLU A 189 8.14 12.07 -4.40
CA GLU A 189 7.30 13.23 -4.07
C GLU A 189 7.85 13.98 -2.86
N ILE A 190 8.18 13.27 -1.77
CA ILE A 190 8.76 13.88 -0.57
C ILE A 190 10.14 14.45 -0.88
N LEU A 191 10.96 13.72 -1.63
CA LEU A 191 12.30 14.12 -1.98
C LEU A 191 12.30 15.44 -2.78
N ALA A 192 11.46 15.55 -3.80
CA ALA A 192 11.36 16.75 -4.63
C ALA A 192 10.71 17.91 -3.87
N SER A 193 9.64 17.66 -3.12
CA SER A 193 8.84 18.71 -2.49
C SER A 193 9.37 19.20 -1.15
N GLN A 194 10.09 18.37 -0.37
CA GLN A 194 10.55 18.68 0.98
C GLN A 194 12.06 18.45 1.21
N GLY A 195 12.77 17.94 0.21
CA GLY A 195 14.21 17.70 0.30
C GLY A 195 14.62 16.73 1.41
N ILE A 196 15.84 16.89 1.92
CA ILE A 196 16.38 16.08 3.03
C ILE A 196 15.56 16.26 4.31
N LEU A 197 15.07 17.47 4.57
CA LEU A 197 14.27 17.76 5.77
C LEU A 197 12.93 17.02 5.79
N GLY A 198 12.41 16.60 4.65
CA GLY A 198 11.21 15.77 4.57
C GLY A 198 11.51 14.27 4.53
N ILE A 199 12.45 13.85 3.64
CA ILE A 199 12.68 12.43 3.41
C ILE A 199 13.32 11.71 4.61
N VAL A 200 14.24 12.37 5.32
CA VAL A 200 14.92 11.76 6.48
C VAL A 200 13.96 11.48 7.64
N PRO A 201 13.12 12.44 8.11
CA PRO A 201 12.12 12.15 9.14
C PRO A 201 11.07 11.11 8.67
N PHE A 202 10.68 11.13 7.40
CA PHE A 202 9.74 10.15 6.84
C PHE A 202 10.31 8.73 6.91
N LEU A 203 11.57 8.52 6.47
CA LEU A 203 12.23 7.22 6.55
C LEU A 203 12.47 6.78 7.99
N ALA A 204 12.87 7.72 8.87
CA ALA A 204 13.03 7.44 10.30
C ALA A 204 11.71 7.00 10.94
N PHE A 205 10.60 7.67 10.61
CA PHE A 205 9.27 7.29 11.09
C PHE A 205 8.85 5.91 10.58
N ALA A 206 9.04 5.62 9.29
CA ALA A 206 8.75 4.32 8.71
C ALA A 206 9.57 3.20 9.39
N LEU A 207 10.86 3.45 9.62
CA LEU A 207 11.74 2.52 10.34
C LEU A 207 11.26 2.28 11.79
N LEU A 208 10.87 3.33 12.49
CA LEU A 208 10.33 3.23 13.85
C LEU A 208 9.05 2.40 13.91
N ILE A 209 8.15 2.53 12.94
CA ILE A 209 6.96 1.68 12.82
C ILE A 209 7.37 0.21 12.67
N VAL A 210 8.29 -0.10 11.76
CA VAL A 210 8.77 -1.47 11.53
C VAL A 210 9.40 -2.05 12.80
N ILE A 211 10.28 -1.30 13.46
CA ILE A 211 10.90 -1.70 14.72
C ILE A 211 9.85 -1.94 15.80
N HIS A 212 8.87 -1.04 15.94
CA HIS A 212 7.80 -1.16 16.93
C HIS A 212 6.97 -2.43 16.71
N LEU A 213 6.54 -2.71 15.49
CA LEU A 213 5.81 -3.92 15.14
C LEU A 213 6.65 -5.18 15.38
N PHE A 214 7.92 -5.16 14.97
CA PHE A 214 8.82 -6.30 15.15
C PHE A 214 9.10 -6.61 16.62
N ARG A 215 9.31 -5.60 17.45
CA ARG A 215 9.52 -5.77 18.91
C ARG A 215 8.30 -6.36 19.59
N ASN A 216 7.10 -6.04 19.15
CA ASN A 216 5.85 -6.51 19.71
C ASN A 216 5.25 -7.71 18.96
N ARG A 217 5.98 -8.33 18.04
CA ARG A 217 5.47 -9.42 17.18
C ARG A 217 4.89 -10.60 17.95
N LYS A 218 5.49 -10.97 19.09
CA LYS A 218 4.99 -12.07 19.92
C LYS A 218 3.60 -11.74 20.49
N LEU A 219 3.46 -10.55 21.07
CA LEU A 219 2.19 -10.06 21.62
C LEU A 219 1.06 -10.07 20.58
N LEU A 220 1.36 -9.63 19.36
CA LEU A 220 0.39 -9.63 18.27
C LEU A 220 0.08 -11.05 17.80
N PHE A 221 1.10 -11.92 17.69
CA PHE A 221 0.96 -13.29 17.20
C PHE A 221 0.18 -14.19 18.16
N GLU A 222 0.37 -14.03 19.46
CA GLU A 222 -0.28 -14.81 20.51
C GLU A 222 -1.71 -14.33 20.82
N SER A 223 -2.08 -13.15 20.35
CA SER A 223 -3.40 -12.56 20.56
C SER A 223 -4.52 -13.39 19.91
N GLU A 224 -5.70 -13.39 20.56
CA GLU A 224 -6.96 -13.89 19.97
C GLU A 224 -7.37 -13.06 18.74
N GLU A 225 -6.96 -11.78 18.68
CA GLU A 225 -7.23 -10.86 17.56
C GLU A 225 -6.20 -10.96 16.44
N PHE A 226 -5.32 -11.96 16.46
CA PHE A 226 -4.25 -12.10 15.48
C PHE A 226 -4.73 -12.02 14.02
N SER A 227 -5.88 -12.64 13.71
CA SER A 227 -6.44 -12.58 12.35
C SER A 227 -6.85 -11.17 11.92
N ALA A 228 -7.29 -10.32 12.86
CA ALA A 228 -7.56 -8.91 12.59
C ALA A 228 -6.27 -8.14 12.34
N PHE A 229 -5.23 -8.36 13.17
CA PHE A 229 -3.91 -7.74 12.94
C PHE A 229 -3.30 -8.16 11.62
N ALA A 230 -3.41 -9.45 11.25
CA ALA A 230 -2.91 -9.94 9.96
C ALA A 230 -3.63 -9.24 8.78
N ALA A 231 -4.95 -9.07 8.87
CA ALA A 231 -5.74 -8.37 7.85
C ALA A 231 -5.36 -6.88 7.78
N ILE A 232 -5.23 -6.19 8.92
CA ILE A 232 -4.84 -4.78 8.99
C ILE A 232 -3.43 -4.59 8.41
N LEU A 233 -2.46 -5.43 8.80
CA LEU A 233 -1.09 -5.36 8.28
C LEU A 233 -1.06 -5.62 6.76
N ALA A 234 -1.85 -6.56 6.25
CA ALA A 234 -1.98 -6.79 4.82
C ALA A 234 -2.59 -5.57 4.10
N CYS A 235 -3.60 -4.91 4.67
CA CYS A 235 -4.13 -3.66 4.15
C CYS A 235 -3.07 -2.55 4.13
N MET A 236 -2.27 -2.42 5.19
CA MET A 236 -1.17 -1.46 5.23
C MET A 236 -0.12 -1.76 4.16
N VAL A 237 0.23 -3.04 3.95
CA VAL A 237 1.13 -3.46 2.86
C VAL A 237 0.55 -3.10 1.50
N ALA A 238 -0.76 -3.30 1.26
CA ALA A 238 -1.40 -2.90 0.02
C ALA A 238 -1.26 -1.39 -0.25
N VAL A 239 -1.50 -0.56 0.78
CA VAL A 239 -1.37 0.91 0.67
C VAL A 239 0.09 1.32 0.47
N CYS A 240 1.04 0.72 1.20
CA CYS A 240 2.47 0.96 0.99
C CYS A 240 2.91 0.60 -0.43
N THR A 241 2.48 -0.56 -0.94
CA THR A 241 2.79 -0.97 -2.32
C THR A 241 2.19 -0.01 -3.35
N ALA A 242 0.94 0.39 -3.16
CA ALA A 242 0.30 1.39 -4.03
C ALA A 242 1.07 2.71 -4.02
N SER A 243 1.59 3.14 -2.87
CA SER A 243 2.34 4.39 -2.70
C SER A 243 3.70 4.41 -3.41
N MET A 244 4.17 3.25 -3.90
CA MET A 244 5.32 3.18 -4.82
C MET A 244 4.98 3.67 -6.24
N PHE A 245 3.70 3.77 -6.56
CA PHE A 245 3.21 4.12 -7.91
C PHE A 245 2.24 5.30 -7.92
N ILE A 246 1.78 5.72 -6.73
CA ILE A 246 0.89 6.87 -6.47
C ILE A 246 1.22 7.47 -5.10
N ILE A 247 0.68 8.64 -4.77
CA ILE A 247 1.03 9.38 -3.52
C ILE A 247 -0.05 9.22 -2.43
N GLU A 248 -0.32 7.99 -1.99
CA GLU A 248 -1.48 7.71 -1.13
C GLU A 248 -1.28 8.00 0.37
N ILE A 249 -0.07 7.82 0.93
CA ILE A 249 0.12 7.82 2.40
C ILE A 249 0.18 9.22 3.00
N VAL A 250 0.85 10.17 2.33
CA VAL A 250 1.21 11.46 2.96
C VAL A 250 0.42 12.64 2.41
N TYR A 251 0.26 12.73 1.09
CA TYR A 251 -0.27 13.95 0.46
C TYR A 251 -1.73 13.86 0.04
N VAL A 252 -2.32 12.67 0.07
CA VAL A 252 -3.68 12.44 -0.39
C VAL A 252 -4.50 11.86 0.75
N VAL A 253 -5.60 12.54 1.08
CA VAL A 253 -6.62 12.00 1.98
C VAL A 253 -7.55 11.12 1.15
N SER A 254 -7.32 9.82 1.18
CA SER A 254 -8.11 8.81 0.50
C SER A 254 -8.65 7.78 1.49
N PRO A 255 -9.66 6.98 1.12
CA PRO A 255 -10.08 5.85 1.93
C PRO A 255 -8.93 4.88 2.23
N ALA A 256 -7.99 4.69 1.28
CA ALA A 256 -6.84 3.82 1.45
C ALA A 256 -5.84 4.38 2.49
N SER A 257 -5.50 5.68 2.40
CA SER A 257 -4.65 6.33 3.40
C SER A 257 -5.29 6.32 4.79
N SER A 258 -6.60 6.52 4.88
CA SER A 258 -7.35 6.45 6.14
C SER A 258 -7.25 5.06 6.78
N VAL A 259 -7.38 3.98 5.99
CA VAL A 259 -7.21 2.60 6.49
C VAL A 259 -5.79 2.36 7.01
N PHE A 260 -4.77 2.90 6.34
CA PHE A 260 -3.39 2.81 6.81
C PHE A 260 -3.22 3.45 8.19
N TRP A 261 -3.64 4.70 8.36
CA TRP A 261 -3.44 5.45 9.61
C TRP A 261 -4.30 4.94 10.75
N ILE A 262 -5.58 4.60 10.49
CA ILE A 262 -6.47 3.99 11.48
C ILE A 262 -5.95 2.63 11.91
N GLY A 263 -5.51 1.79 10.96
CA GLY A 263 -4.94 0.47 11.24
C GLY A 263 -3.70 0.55 12.11
N LEU A 264 -2.78 1.47 11.80
CA LEU A 264 -1.59 1.73 12.59
C LEU A 264 -1.95 2.18 14.01
N GLY A 265 -2.91 3.10 14.14
CA GLY A 265 -3.41 3.59 15.43
C GLY A 265 -4.04 2.48 16.27
N TYR A 266 -4.83 1.61 15.65
CA TYR A 266 -5.46 0.46 16.31
C TYR A 266 -4.42 -0.52 16.88
N ILE A 267 -3.43 -0.92 16.06
CA ILE A 267 -2.36 -1.81 16.50
C ILE A 267 -1.56 -1.17 17.64
N ASN A 268 -1.20 0.11 17.51
CA ASN A 268 -0.45 0.83 18.52
C ASN A 268 -1.21 0.92 19.86
N LYS A 269 -2.52 1.24 19.82
CA LYS A 269 -3.38 1.26 21.01
C LYS A 269 -3.44 -0.12 21.68
N PHE A 270 -3.57 -1.20 20.91
CA PHE A 270 -3.59 -2.56 21.45
C PHE A 270 -2.27 -2.89 22.15
N ILE A 271 -1.12 -2.62 21.51
CA ILE A 271 0.20 -2.85 22.10
C ILE A 271 0.35 -2.06 23.40
N SER A 272 -0.02 -0.78 23.40
CA SER A 272 0.07 0.08 24.59
C SER A 272 -0.81 -0.42 25.72
N SER A 273 -2.02 -0.90 25.44
CA SER A 273 -2.94 -1.41 26.46
C SER A 273 -2.43 -2.68 27.15
N LYS A 274 -1.69 -3.52 26.43
CA LYS A 274 -1.11 -4.76 26.96
C LYS A 274 0.21 -4.58 27.70
N ASN A 275 1.00 -3.61 27.28
CA ASN A 275 2.32 -3.34 27.90
C ASN A 275 2.22 -2.46 29.17
N GLY A 276 0.99 -2.16 29.62
CA GLY A 276 0.77 -1.17 30.67
C GLY A 276 1.06 0.24 30.17
N ASP A 277 0.20 1.19 30.53
CA ASP A 277 0.09 2.53 29.95
C ASP A 277 1.28 3.44 30.29
N VAL A 278 2.49 3.01 30.00
CA VAL A 278 3.67 3.87 30.07
C VAL A 278 4.02 4.29 28.66
N SER A 279 3.36 5.34 28.18
CA SER A 279 3.79 5.97 26.93
C SER A 279 5.30 6.29 27.06
N PHE A 280 6.04 6.05 25.98
CA PHE A 280 7.47 6.40 25.88
C PHE A 280 7.74 7.83 26.40
N ILE A 281 6.80 8.74 26.12
CA ILE A 281 6.79 10.12 26.58
C ILE A 281 6.70 10.20 28.11
N LYS A 282 5.81 9.45 28.79
CA LYS A 282 5.71 9.42 30.26
C LYS A 282 6.97 8.88 30.90
N LYS A 283 7.57 7.77 30.37
CA LYS A 283 8.85 7.25 30.86
C LYS A 283 9.99 8.25 30.71
N TRP A 284 10.01 9.00 29.59
CA TRP A 284 11.04 10.01 29.35
C TRP A 284 10.93 11.17 30.31
N PHE A 285 9.72 11.67 30.57
CA PHE A 285 9.46 12.76 31.55
C PHE A 285 9.66 12.30 33.02
N GLN A 286 9.35 11.05 33.35
CA GLN A 286 9.60 10.51 34.69
C GLN A 286 11.09 10.35 34.97
N LYS A 287 11.89 9.97 33.99
CA LYS A 287 13.35 9.88 34.12
C LYS A 287 14.05 11.23 34.33
N LYS A 288 13.39 12.35 34.03
CA LYS A 288 13.92 13.70 34.19
C LYS A 288 13.50 14.43 35.50
N LYS A 289 12.70 13.80 36.35
CA LYS A 289 12.48 14.38 37.68
C LYS A 289 13.71 14.10 38.55
N PRO A 290 14.48 15.15 38.97
CA PRO A 290 15.53 14.94 39.95
C PRO A 290 14.91 14.49 41.26
N GLU A 291 15.50 13.49 41.91
CA GLU A 291 15.18 13.16 43.28
C GLU A 291 15.49 14.37 44.13
N ILE A 292 14.44 15.06 44.56
CA ILE A 292 14.58 16.05 45.62
C ILE A 292 14.86 15.27 46.90
N LYS A 293 16.13 15.18 47.27
CA LYS A 293 16.54 14.73 48.61
C LYS A 293 15.84 15.62 49.63
N LYS A 294 14.87 15.05 50.37
CA LYS A 294 14.39 15.64 51.60
C LYS A 294 15.58 15.69 52.55
N SER A 295 16.14 16.86 52.73
CA SER A 295 17.04 17.11 53.84
C SER A 295 16.23 16.99 55.12
N GLU A 296 16.51 15.99 55.90
CA GLU A 296 16.05 15.90 57.28
C GLU A 296 16.61 17.07 58.04
N THR A 297 15.74 17.96 58.43
CA THR A 297 16.00 18.92 59.47
C THR A 297 15.76 18.20 60.77
N GLN A 298 16.80 17.62 61.32
CA GLN A 298 16.77 17.23 62.73
C GLN A 298 17.25 18.41 63.57
N LYS A 299 16.33 18.85 64.57
CA LYS A 299 16.50 19.87 65.50
C LYS A 299 17.02 19.51 66.78
N SER A 300 17.69 20.22 67.31
CA SER A 300 17.87 20.34 68.75
C SER A 300 16.57 20.87 69.41
#